data_9f3317b40a52e15c5c972612d166a986
#
_entry.id   9f3317b40a52e15c5c972612d166a986
#
_cell.length_a   1.000
_cell.length_b   1.000
_cell.length_c   1.000
_cell.angle_alpha   90.00
_cell.angle_beta   90.00
_cell.angle_gamma   90.00
#
_symmetry.space_group_name_H-M   'P 1'
#
loop_
_entity.id
_entity.type
_entity.pdbx_description
1 polymer ?
#
loop_
_entity_poly.entity_id
_entity_poly.type
_entity_poly.pdbx_seq_one_letter_code
_entity_poly.pdbx_strand_id
1 'polypeptide(L)'
;MLIVGLTGGIATGKSTVSKLLQEKYHLPIIDADILARKAVEPGTRAFNRILSTFGEDLALHDEKTGKVIGFDRPALGRRVFGDEVARKKLNRIVHPAVRWLMVKAVMWEWLVMGRGLVVLDIPLLFESGLDQFCGISVVVATGEEVQLQRLLERDKHLSEQDARGRIASQWGINEKRKLADVVIENDSTREELEKRVDQVVQKYFVRSRLWTWMLRMPPVGLLFALFIFIRRRLTRKRRDKVS
;
A
#
# COMPACT_ATOMS: atom_id res chain seq x y z
N MET A 1 -18.79 3.02 2.00
CA MET A 1 -17.53 3.79 1.93
C MET A 1 -16.78 3.45 0.65
N LEU A 2 -16.16 4.41 -0.01
CA LEU A 2 -15.28 4.18 -1.15
C LEU A 2 -13.85 3.95 -0.65
N ILE A 3 -13.24 2.83 -1.04
CA ILE A 3 -11.85 2.54 -0.79
C ILE A 3 -11.07 2.80 -2.08
N VAL A 4 -10.12 3.72 -2.04
CA VAL A 4 -9.23 4.05 -3.15
C VAL A 4 -7.87 3.41 -2.89
N GLY A 5 -7.41 2.54 -3.78
CA GLY A 5 -6.06 1.98 -3.72
C GLY A 5 -5.09 2.89 -4.48
N LEU A 6 -4.14 3.50 -3.77
CA LEU A 6 -3.06 4.28 -4.36
C LEU A 6 -1.80 3.42 -4.46
N THR A 7 -1.25 3.32 -5.66
CA THR A 7 -0.02 2.56 -5.92
C THR A 7 0.87 3.26 -6.93
N GLY A 8 2.03 2.71 -7.17
CA GLY A 8 3.01 3.22 -8.14
C GLY A 8 4.30 2.40 -8.06
N GLY A 9 5.21 2.64 -8.99
CA GLY A 9 6.57 2.10 -8.93
C GLY A 9 7.44 2.84 -7.91
N ILE A 10 8.61 2.29 -7.62
CA ILE A 10 9.63 2.99 -6.82
C ILE A 10 9.97 4.32 -7.51
N ALA A 11 10.14 5.40 -6.77
CA ALA A 11 10.49 6.75 -7.26
C ALA A 11 9.51 7.39 -8.26
N THR A 12 8.28 6.87 -8.46
CA THR A 12 7.26 7.49 -9.34
C THR A 12 6.60 8.74 -8.77
N GLY A 13 6.86 9.08 -7.49
CA GLY A 13 6.24 10.22 -6.82
C GLY A 13 4.92 9.91 -6.10
N LYS A 14 4.61 8.62 -5.86
CA LYS A 14 3.43 8.18 -5.09
C LYS A 14 3.29 8.91 -3.76
N SER A 15 4.39 9.08 -3.01
CA SER A 15 4.39 9.76 -1.71
C SER A 15 4.00 11.24 -1.82
N THR A 16 4.36 11.90 -2.92
CA THR A 16 3.95 13.28 -3.19
C THR A 16 2.44 13.36 -3.43
N VAL A 17 1.89 12.44 -4.21
CA VAL A 17 0.44 12.35 -4.44
C VAL A 17 -0.30 12.02 -3.13
N SER A 18 0.19 11.05 -2.35
CA SER A 18 -0.37 10.69 -1.04
C SER A 18 -0.44 11.89 -0.11
N LYS A 19 0.66 12.68 -0.04
CA LYS A 19 0.75 13.90 0.75
C LYS A 19 -0.22 14.99 0.26
N LEU A 20 -0.34 15.20 -1.05
CA LEU A 20 -1.31 16.14 -1.63
C LEU A 20 -2.75 15.76 -1.29
N LEU A 21 -3.10 14.46 -1.38
CA LEU A 21 -4.43 13.98 -1.02
C LEU A 21 -4.73 14.21 0.46
N GLN A 22 -3.74 14.05 1.33
CA GLN A 22 -3.88 14.27 2.77
C GLN A 22 -3.97 15.76 3.13
N GLU A 23 -3.04 16.58 2.64
CA GLU A 23 -2.90 17.97 3.06
C GLU A 23 -3.93 18.91 2.39
N LYS A 24 -4.13 18.76 1.08
CA LYS A 24 -5.02 19.64 0.30
C LYS A 24 -6.49 19.19 0.38
N TYR A 25 -6.74 17.88 0.39
CA TYR A 25 -8.11 17.35 0.34
C TYR A 25 -8.58 16.73 1.66
N HIS A 26 -7.72 16.70 2.68
CA HIS A 26 -7.99 16.15 4.00
C HIS A 26 -8.55 14.72 3.95
N LEU A 27 -8.08 13.94 2.96
CA LEU A 27 -8.47 12.55 2.83
C LEU A 27 -7.71 11.67 3.81
N PRO A 28 -8.37 10.72 4.47
CA PRO A 28 -7.69 9.76 5.35
C PRO A 28 -6.83 8.82 4.51
N ILE A 29 -5.53 8.79 4.83
CA ILE A 29 -4.54 7.93 4.19
C ILE A 29 -4.19 6.80 5.16
N ILE A 30 -4.33 5.56 4.71
CA ILE A 30 -3.90 4.36 5.42
C ILE A 30 -2.68 3.80 4.68
N ASP A 31 -1.50 4.04 5.23
CA ASP A 31 -0.23 3.60 4.68
C ASP A 31 0.07 2.16 5.10
N ALA A 32 0.18 1.26 4.12
CA ALA A 32 0.43 -0.16 4.36
C ALA A 32 1.83 -0.42 4.95
N ASP A 33 2.84 0.39 4.61
CA ASP A 33 4.20 0.23 5.12
C ASP A 33 4.27 0.63 6.60
N ILE A 34 3.55 1.68 7.00
CA ILE A 34 3.39 2.05 8.41
C ILE A 34 2.68 0.94 9.17
N LEU A 35 1.61 0.39 8.62
CA LEU A 35 0.89 -0.72 9.27
C LEU A 35 1.73 -1.99 9.34
N ALA A 36 2.56 -2.28 8.33
CA ALA A 36 3.47 -3.41 8.35
C ALA A 36 4.51 -3.29 9.48
N ARG A 37 5.00 -2.08 9.75
CA ARG A 37 5.88 -1.82 10.90
C ARG A 37 5.15 -2.03 12.22
N LYS A 38 3.94 -1.48 12.38
CA LYS A 38 3.10 -1.64 13.58
C LYS A 38 2.68 -3.09 13.83
N ALA A 39 2.43 -3.85 12.77
CA ALA A 39 2.03 -5.24 12.88
C ALA A 39 3.03 -6.13 13.62
N VAL A 40 4.31 -5.75 13.58
CA VAL A 40 5.43 -6.49 14.17
C VAL A 40 6.11 -5.71 15.30
N GLU A 41 5.43 -4.80 15.96
CA GLU A 41 5.92 -4.13 17.18
C GLU A 41 5.92 -5.11 18.37
N PRO A 42 6.80 -4.89 19.37
CA PRO A 42 6.83 -5.66 20.59
C PRO A 42 5.44 -5.79 21.23
N GLY A 43 5.13 -7.00 21.71
CA GLY A 43 3.83 -7.31 22.32
C GLY A 43 2.73 -7.72 21.32
N THR A 44 2.96 -7.62 20.00
CA THR A 44 2.01 -8.14 19.01
C THR A 44 2.17 -9.66 18.83
N ARG A 45 1.06 -10.32 18.43
CA ARG A 45 1.10 -11.76 18.11
C ARG A 45 2.09 -12.10 17.00
N ALA A 46 2.20 -11.20 16.00
CA ALA A 46 3.12 -11.42 14.89
C ALA A 46 4.58 -11.29 15.35
N PHE A 47 4.90 -10.34 16.22
CA PHE A 47 6.22 -10.20 16.83
C PHE A 47 6.65 -11.49 17.54
N ASN A 48 5.81 -11.99 18.47
CA ASN A 48 6.11 -13.21 19.23
C ASN A 48 6.28 -14.42 18.29
N ARG A 49 5.45 -14.54 17.25
CA ARG A 49 5.59 -15.61 16.24
C ARG A 49 6.85 -15.49 15.39
N ILE A 50 7.33 -14.29 15.12
CA ILE A 50 8.60 -14.09 14.41
C ILE A 50 9.74 -14.61 15.28
N LEU A 51 9.81 -14.21 16.56
CA LEU A 51 10.85 -14.66 17.48
C LEU A 51 10.82 -16.18 17.65
N SER A 52 9.67 -16.78 17.94
CA SER A 52 9.56 -18.24 18.10
C SER A 52 9.86 -19.03 16.81
N THR A 53 9.74 -18.42 15.62
CA THR A 53 9.99 -19.09 14.34
C THR A 53 11.44 -18.92 13.87
N PHE A 54 12.03 -17.75 14.11
CA PHE A 54 13.32 -17.36 13.54
C PHE A 54 14.43 -17.24 14.60
N GLY A 55 14.10 -17.28 15.89
CA GLY A 55 15.03 -17.27 17.02
C GLY A 55 14.77 -16.11 17.97
N GLU A 56 14.76 -16.42 19.25
CA GLU A 56 14.60 -15.46 20.35
C GLU A 56 15.80 -14.49 20.46
N ASP A 57 16.97 -14.88 19.96
CA ASP A 57 18.19 -14.06 19.87
C ASP A 57 18.04 -12.85 18.94
N LEU A 58 16.98 -12.80 18.12
CA LEU A 58 16.63 -11.61 17.35
C LEU A 58 16.02 -10.50 18.20
N ALA A 59 15.59 -10.77 19.43
CA ALA A 59 15.00 -9.77 20.29
C ALA A 59 16.04 -8.74 20.73
N LEU A 60 15.73 -7.46 20.52
CA LEU A 60 16.51 -6.34 21.05
C LEU A 60 15.95 -5.93 22.40
N HIS A 61 16.83 -5.81 23.37
CA HIS A 61 16.49 -5.40 24.72
C HIS A 61 17.07 -4.01 25.03
N ASP A 62 16.33 -3.24 25.75
CA ASP A 62 16.80 -1.98 26.32
C ASP A 62 17.81 -2.28 27.43
N GLU A 63 19.00 -1.71 27.32
CA GLU A 63 20.12 -1.97 28.25
C GLU A 63 19.81 -1.60 29.71
N LYS A 64 18.92 -0.60 29.92
CA LYS A 64 18.62 -0.08 31.25
C LYS A 64 17.46 -0.83 31.91
N THR A 65 16.44 -1.19 31.11
CA THR A 65 15.18 -1.75 31.61
C THR A 65 15.05 -3.25 31.38
N GLY A 66 15.89 -3.84 30.53
CA GLY A 66 15.79 -5.25 30.08
C GLY A 66 14.54 -5.54 29.24
N LYS A 67 13.72 -4.53 28.95
CA LYS A 67 12.49 -4.73 28.17
C LYS A 67 12.80 -4.93 26.69
N VAL A 68 12.00 -5.78 26.04
CA VAL A 68 12.08 -5.97 24.60
C VAL A 68 11.57 -4.72 23.90
N ILE A 69 12.41 -4.10 23.08
CA ILE A 69 12.15 -2.86 22.33
C ILE A 69 11.95 -3.08 20.82
N GLY A 70 12.26 -4.29 20.34
CA GLY A 70 12.17 -4.61 18.93
C GLY A 70 12.83 -5.92 18.59
N PHE A 71 13.11 -6.12 17.32
CA PHE A 71 13.98 -7.18 16.85
C PHE A 71 15.02 -6.65 15.84
N ASP A 72 16.16 -7.34 15.76
CA ASP A 72 17.21 -7.05 14.78
C ASP A 72 16.72 -7.35 13.35
N ARG A 73 16.19 -6.29 12.68
CA ARG A 73 15.69 -6.38 11.30
C ARG A 73 16.78 -6.81 10.30
N PRO A 74 18.01 -6.28 10.36
CA PRO A 74 19.12 -6.76 9.57
C PRO A 74 19.42 -8.24 9.77
N ALA A 75 19.46 -8.73 11.01
CA ALA A 75 19.69 -10.15 11.30
C ALA A 75 18.54 -11.03 10.78
N LEU A 76 17.28 -10.63 11.01
CA LEU A 76 16.13 -11.31 10.41
C LEU A 76 16.21 -11.30 8.87
N GLY A 77 16.58 -10.16 8.28
CA GLY A 77 16.79 -10.04 6.84
C GLY A 77 17.82 -11.06 6.33
N ARG A 78 18.97 -11.17 6.98
CA ARG A 78 19.99 -12.18 6.63
C ARG A 78 19.48 -13.63 6.72
N ARG A 79 18.63 -13.95 7.72
CA ARG A 79 18.04 -15.30 7.88
C ARG A 79 17.05 -15.67 6.79
N VAL A 80 16.36 -14.67 6.21
CA VAL A 80 15.36 -14.91 5.16
C VAL A 80 15.89 -14.61 3.75
N PHE A 81 17.06 -13.96 3.66
CA PHE A 81 17.69 -13.65 2.38
C PHE A 81 18.20 -14.92 1.72
N GLY A 82 17.80 -15.15 0.47
CA GLY A 82 18.16 -16.35 -0.28
C GLY A 82 17.38 -17.63 0.09
N ASP A 83 16.61 -17.62 1.19
CA ASP A 83 15.75 -18.75 1.59
C ASP A 83 14.27 -18.43 1.29
N GLU A 84 13.77 -19.03 0.20
CA GLU A 84 12.36 -18.85 -0.20
C GLU A 84 11.38 -19.43 0.82
N VAL A 85 11.74 -20.53 1.51
CA VAL A 85 10.88 -21.16 2.52
C VAL A 85 10.78 -20.27 3.74
N ALA A 86 11.91 -19.74 4.23
CA ALA A 86 11.93 -18.79 5.35
C ALA A 86 11.14 -17.53 5.00
N ARG A 87 11.33 -16.98 3.80
CA ARG A 87 10.58 -15.82 3.32
C ARG A 87 9.07 -16.09 3.28
N LYS A 88 8.64 -17.26 2.80
CA LYS A 88 7.22 -17.66 2.80
C LYS A 88 6.68 -17.80 4.24
N LYS A 89 7.48 -18.33 5.18
CA LYS A 89 7.11 -18.41 6.61
C LYS A 89 6.91 -17.02 7.21
N LEU A 90 7.85 -16.11 7.00
CA LEU A 90 7.74 -14.72 7.47
C LEU A 90 6.50 -14.03 6.91
N ASN A 91 6.28 -14.12 5.61
CA ASN A 91 5.11 -13.54 4.96
C ASN A 91 3.79 -14.12 5.50
N ARG A 92 3.74 -15.42 5.82
CA ARG A 92 2.57 -16.06 6.43
C ARG A 92 2.24 -15.54 7.83
N ILE A 93 3.24 -15.03 8.54
CA ILE A 93 3.05 -14.39 9.86
C ILE A 93 2.62 -12.93 9.67
N VAL A 94 3.33 -12.18 8.84
CA VAL A 94 3.19 -10.72 8.72
C VAL A 94 1.92 -10.34 7.95
N HIS A 95 1.65 -10.96 6.79
CA HIS A 95 0.54 -10.54 5.94
C HIS A 95 -0.83 -10.55 6.62
N PRO A 96 -1.23 -11.60 7.38
CA PRO A 96 -2.51 -11.59 8.08
C PRO A 96 -2.60 -10.47 9.13
N ALA A 97 -1.49 -10.20 9.85
CA ALA A 97 -1.45 -9.14 10.86
C ALA A 97 -1.63 -7.75 10.22
N VAL A 98 -0.95 -7.49 9.11
CA VAL A 98 -1.09 -6.23 8.35
C VAL A 98 -2.51 -6.08 7.80
N ARG A 99 -3.06 -7.13 7.17
CA ARG A 99 -4.45 -7.11 6.65
C ARG A 99 -5.45 -6.80 7.74
N TRP A 100 -5.29 -7.40 8.93
CA TRP A 100 -6.16 -7.12 10.07
C TRP A 100 -6.09 -5.66 10.51
N LEU A 101 -4.88 -5.09 10.63
CA LEU A 101 -4.70 -3.67 10.95
C LEU A 101 -5.30 -2.75 9.88
N MET A 102 -5.17 -3.10 8.60
CA MET A 102 -5.81 -2.35 7.52
C MET A 102 -7.33 -2.37 7.63
N VAL A 103 -7.93 -3.55 7.83
CA VAL A 103 -9.38 -3.67 8.04
C VAL A 103 -9.82 -2.84 9.24
N LYS A 104 -9.10 -2.95 10.37
CA LYS A 104 -9.40 -2.17 11.57
C LYS A 104 -9.32 -0.66 11.31
N ALA A 105 -8.30 -0.18 10.59
CA ALA A 105 -8.14 1.23 10.26
C ALA A 105 -9.26 1.71 9.31
N VAL A 106 -9.60 0.93 8.29
CA VAL A 106 -10.71 1.22 7.37
C VAL A 106 -12.04 1.30 8.10
N MET A 107 -12.31 0.33 8.99
CA MET A 107 -13.55 0.30 9.79
C MET A 107 -13.63 1.48 10.77
N TRP A 108 -12.50 1.88 11.34
CA TRP A 108 -12.42 3.06 12.21
C TRP A 108 -12.77 4.34 11.44
N GLU A 109 -12.17 4.57 10.28
CA GLU A 109 -12.46 5.74 9.45
C GLU A 109 -13.93 5.77 9.00
N TRP A 110 -14.51 4.61 8.73
CA TRP A 110 -15.89 4.51 8.30
C TRP A 110 -16.90 4.69 9.42
N LEU A 111 -16.80 3.86 10.49
CA LEU A 111 -17.83 3.75 11.52
C LEU A 111 -17.69 4.81 12.62
N VAL A 112 -16.44 5.17 12.96
CA VAL A 112 -16.18 6.12 14.04
C VAL A 112 -16.02 7.53 13.50
N MET A 113 -15.17 7.71 12.48
CA MET A 113 -14.93 9.02 11.90
C MET A 113 -15.97 9.44 10.85
N GLY A 114 -16.86 8.53 10.45
CA GLY A 114 -17.93 8.79 9.48
C GLY A 114 -17.43 9.17 8.08
N ARG A 115 -16.23 8.73 7.71
CA ARG A 115 -15.63 9.05 6.40
C ARG A 115 -16.30 8.26 5.28
N GLY A 116 -16.66 8.93 4.19
CA GLY A 116 -17.24 8.29 3.01
C GLY A 116 -16.20 7.74 2.02
N LEU A 117 -14.94 8.12 2.19
CA LEU A 117 -13.81 7.73 1.35
C LEU A 117 -12.55 7.55 2.21
N VAL A 118 -11.74 6.56 1.87
CA VAL A 118 -10.41 6.31 2.45
C VAL A 118 -9.44 5.93 1.34
N VAL A 119 -8.19 6.36 1.45
CA VAL A 119 -7.11 6.00 0.53
C VAL A 119 -6.20 4.98 1.21
N LEU A 120 -6.03 3.81 0.58
CA LEU A 120 -5.04 2.81 0.96
C LEU A 120 -3.77 3.04 0.13
N ASP A 121 -2.72 3.51 0.78
CA ASP A 121 -1.41 3.69 0.15
C ASP A 121 -0.62 2.38 0.20
N ILE A 122 -0.57 1.66 -0.93
CA ILE A 122 0.00 0.32 -1.04
C ILE A 122 0.93 0.23 -2.26
N PRO A 123 2.26 0.21 -2.07
CA PRO A 123 3.21 0.13 -3.19
C PRO A 123 3.01 -1.11 -4.08
N LEU A 124 2.73 -2.26 -3.48
CA LEU A 124 2.54 -3.54 -4.14
C LEU A 124 1.05 -3.94 -4.20
N LEU A 125 0.17 -3.00 -4.59
CA LEU A 125 -1.28 -3.19 -4.59
C LEU A 125 -1.73 -4.37 -5.46
N PHE A 126 -1.25 -4.43 -6.70
CA PHE A 126 -1.62 -5.46 -7.66
C PHE A 126 -0.92 -6.78 -7.39
N GLU A 127 0.36 -6.73 -7.02
CA GLU A 127 1.17 -7.89 -6.67
C GLU A 127 0.58 -8.65 -5.48
N SER A 128 0.11 -7.92 -4.47
CA SER A 128 -0.53 -8.52 -3.28
C SER A 128 -1.98 -8.93 -3.49
N GLY A 129 -2.60 -8.51 -4.61
CA GLY A 129 -4.00 -8.76 -4.91
C GLY A 129 -4.98 -7.94 -4.05
N LEU A 130 -4.51 -6.88 -3.40
CA LEU A 130 -5.34 -6.03 -2.55
C LEU A 130 -6.22 -5.05 -3.37
N ASP A 131 -5.94 -4.88 -4.66
CA ASP A 131 -6.75 -4.13 -5.61
C ASP A 131 -8.22 -4.60 -5.65
N GLN A 132 -8.46 -5.90 -5.41
CA GLN A 132 -9.81 -6.47 -5.39
C GLN A 132 -10.71 -5.90 -4.26
N PHE A 133 -10.12 -5.32 -3.22
CA PHE A 133 -10.86 -4.66 -2.12
C PHE A 133 -11.06 -3.17 -2.37
N CYS A 134 -10.45 -2.61 -3.41
CA CYS A 134 -10.54 -1.20 -3.74
C CYS A 134 -11.67 -0.93 -4.73
N GLY A 135 -12.48 0.10 -4.49
CA GLY A 135 -13.49 0.56 -5.43
C GLY A 135 -12.88 1.22 -6.67
N ILE A 136 -11.74 1.90 -6.47
CA ILE A 136 -10.94 2.53 -7.51
C ILE A 136 -9.48 2.26 -7.22
N SER A 137 -8.70 1.90 -8.25
CA SER A 137 -7.25 1.80 -8.21
C SER A 137 -6.61 2.96 -8.96
N VAL A 138 -5.71 3.67 -8.30
CA VAL A 138 -4.97 4.82 -8.83
C VAL A 138 -3.49 4.46 -8.90
N VAL A 139 -2.91 4.56 -10.07
CA VAL A 139 -1.46 4.36 -10.28
C VAL A 139 -0.79 5.70 -10.53
N VAL A 140 0.23 6.00 -9.73
CA VAL A 140 1.17 7.09 -10.04
C VAL A 140 2.28 6.52 -10.88
N ALA A 141 2.42 7.02 -12.09
CA ALA A 141 3.33 6.50 -13.10
C ALA A 141 4.30 7.58 -13.58
N THR A 142 5.46 7.14 -14.05
CA THR A 142 6.45 7.96 -14.75
C THR A 142 7.20 7.08 -15.74
N GLY A 143 7.91 7.69 -16.70
CA GLY A 143 8.78 6.97 -17.62
C GLY A 143 9.92 6.26 -16.88
N GLU A 144 10.38 5.14 -17.40
CA GLU A 144 11.40 4.29 -16.75
C GLU A 144 12.70 5.03 -16.51
N GLU A 145 13.14 5.86 -17.48
CA GLU A 145 14.37 6.66 -17.34
C GLU A 145 14.24 7.73 -16.25
N VAL A 146 13.08 8.41 -16.17
CA VAL A 146 12.81 9.40 -15.12
C VAL A 146 12.74 8.70 -13.75
N GLN A 147 12.18 7.50 -13.70
CA GLN A 147 12.13 6.67 -12.50
C GLN A 147 13.52 6.32 -11.99
N LEU A 148 14.40 5.87 -12.91
CA LEU A 148 15.78 5.52 -12.60
C LEU A 148 16.56 6.75 -12.10
N GLN A 149 16.47 7.86 -12.82
CA GLN A 149 17.13 9.11 -12.44
C GLN A 149 16.71 9.55 -11.04
N ARG A 150 15.40 9.63 -10.77
CA ARG A 150 14.89 10.04 -9.46
C ARG A 150 15.30 9.08 -8.34
N LEU A 151 15.41 7.77 -8.63
CA LEU A 151 15.88 6.80 -7.65
C LEU A 151 17.35 7.01 -7.29
N LEU A 152 18.21 7.24 -8.28
CA LEU A 152 19.64 7.52 -8.09
C LEU A 152 19.87 8.86 -7.37
N GLU A 153 19.09 9.89 -7.69
CA GLU A 153 19.16 11.19 -7.00
C GLU A 153 18.77 11.10 -5.53
N ARG A 154 17.75 10.27 -5.21
CA ARG A 154 17.28 10.05 -3.84
C ARG A 154 18.24 9.22 -3.01
N ASP A 155 18.76 8.15 -3.58
CA ASP A 155 19.57 7.13 -2.91
C ASP A 155 20.99 7.14 -3.50
N LYS A 156 21.76 8.22 -3.22
CA LYS A 156 23.09 8.50 -3.81
C LYS A 156 24.16 7.40 -3.66
N HIS A 157 23.92 6.44 -2.74
CA HIS A 157 24.83 5.32 -2.54
C HIS A 157 24.53 4.10 -3.43
N LEU A 158 23.44 4.15 -4.22
CA LEU A 158 23.10 3.06 -5.12
C LEU A 158 23.88 3.13 -6.42
N SER A 159 24.36 1.97 -6.87
CA SER A 159 24.81 1.82 -8.24
C SER A 159 23.60 1.83 -9.20
N GLU A 160 23.84 2.16 -10.47
CA GLU A 160 22.78 2.08 -11.48
C GLU A 160 22.22 0.64 -11.60
N GLN A 161 23.08 -0.36 -11.50
CA GLN A 161 22.68 -1.76 -11.57
C GLN A 161 21.76 -2.14 -10.41
N ASP A 162 22.07 -1.70 -9.19
CA ASP A 162 21.21 -1.93 -8.01
C ASP A 162 19.88 -1.19 -8.14
N ALA A 163 19.90 0.04 -8.67
CA ALA A 163 18.70 0.83 -8.91
C ALA A 163 17.77 0.14 -9.93
N ARG A 164 18.30 -0.34 -11.04
CA ARG A 164 17.56 -1.13 -12.04
C ARG A 164 17.04 -2.45 -11.43
N GLY A 165 17.84 -3.14 -10.62
CA GLY A 165 17.41 -4.34 -9.89
C GLY A 165 16.24 -4.08 -8.94
N ARG A 166 16.25 -2.96 -8.21
CA ARG A 166 15.14 -2.56 -7.34
C ARG A 166 13.88 -2.23 -8.14
N ILE A 167 14.00 -1.56 -9.28
CA ILE A 167 12.86 -1.28 -10.17
C ILE A 167 12.28 -2.60 -10.69
N ALA A 168 13.13 -3.51 -11.17
CA ALA A 168 12.73 -4.81 -11.71
C ALA A 168 12.15 -5.78 -10.65
N SER A 169 12.38 -5.53 -9.36
CA SER A 169 11.79 -6.33 -8.27
C SER A 169 10.29 -6.13 -8.08
N GLN A 170 9.72 -5.11 -8.72
CA GLN A 170 8.28 -4.81 -8.75
C GLN A 170 7.72 -5.10 -10.14
N TRP A 171 6.40 -5.22 -10.25
CA TRP A 171 5.78 -5.26 -11.56
C TRP A 171 6.07 -3.97 -12.33
N GLY A 172 6.31 -4.12 -13.63
CA GLY A 172 6.59 -3.00 -14.52
C GLY A 172 5.48 -1.95 -14.48
N ILE A 173 5.86 -0.68 -14.56
CA ILE A 173 4.91 0.43 -14.48
C ILE A 173 3.84 0.34 -15.58
N ASN A 174 4.20 -0.18 -16.76
CA ASN A 174 3.28 -0.37 -17.88
C ASN A 174 2.23 -1.45 -17.60
N GLU A 175 2.57 -2.49 -16.84
CA GLU A 175 1.61 -3.50 -16.39
C GLU A 175 0.65 -2.91 -15.37
N LYS A 176 1.17 -2.13 -14.42
CA LYS A 176 0.34 -1.43 -13.43
C LYS A 176 -0.62 -0.44 -14.08
N ARG A 177 -0.18 0.30 -15.13
CA ARG A 177 -1.04 1.20 -15.92
C ARG A 177 -2.24 0.47 -16.53
N LYS A 178 -2.03 -0.71 -17.10
CA LYS A 178 -3.09 -1.53 -17.72
C LYS A 178 -4.14 -2.01 -16.72
N LEU A 179 -3.75 -2.21 -15.48
CA LEU A 179 -4.62 -2.73 -14.42
C LEU A 179 -5.37 -1.62 -13.66
N ALA A 180 -4.85 -0.40 -13.69
CA ALA A 180 -5.42 0.74 -12.97
C ALA A 180 -6.73 1.22 -13.58
N ASP A 181 -7.63 1.71 -12.71
CA ASP A 181 -8.82 2.44 -13.17
C ASP A 181 -8.46 3.89 -13.53
N VAL A 182 -7.42 4.43 -12.88
CA VAL A 182 -6.94 5.80 -13.07
C VAL A 182 -5.41 5.81 -13.04
N VAL A 183 -4.83 6.53 -13.99
CA VAL A 183 -3.37 6.75 -14.03
C VAL A 183 -3.10 8.24 -13.85
N ILE A 184 -2.18 8.57 -12.93
CA ILE A 184 -1.64 9.90 -12.72
C ILE A 184 -0.20 9.87 -13.25
N GLU A 185 0.02 10.44 -14.44
CA GLU A 185 1.37 10.58 -15.00
C GLU A 185 2.14 11.67 -14.26
N ASN A 186 3.38 11.38 -13.90
CA ASN A 186 4.25 12.29 -13.12
C ASN A 186 5.61 12.47 -13.82
N ASP A 187 5.58 12.77 -15.11
CA ASP A 187 6.78 13.05 -15.93
C ASP A 187 7.13 14.53 -16.00
N SER A 188 6.28 15.39 -15.45
CA SER A 188 6.37 16.83 -15.57
C SER A 188 6.69 17.51 -14.22
N THR A 189 6.42 18.83 -14.12
CA THR A 189 6.63 19.63 -12.92
C THR A 189 5.64 19.28 -11.80
N ARG A 190 5.93 19.78 -10.61
CA ARG A 190 5.07 19.58 -9.44
C ARG A 190 3.70 20.24 -9.62
N GLU A 191 3.64 21.40 -10.24
CA GLU A 191 2.41 22.13 -10.51
C GLU A 191 1.50 21.37 -11.47
N GLU A 192 2.10 20.71 -12.46
CA GLU A 192 1.35 19.86 -13.39
C GLU A 192 0.81 18.60 -12.70
N LEU A 193 1.61 17.98 -11.83
CA LEU A 193 1.17 16.87 -11.00
C LEU A 193 -0.03 17.28 -10.12
N GLU A 194 0.03 18.45 -9.47
CA GLU A 194 -1.07 18.96 -8.65
C GLU A 194 -2.35 19.13 -9.47
N LYS A 195 -2.28 19.70 -10.67
CA LYS A 195 -3.42 19.82 -11.58
C LYS A 195 -4.03 18.45 -11.95
N ARG A 196 -3.19 17.46 -12.22
CA ARG A 196 -3.64 16.10 -12.51
C ARG A 196 -4.32 15.44 -11.32
N VAL A 197 -3.78 15.63 -10.13
CA VAL A 197 -4.41 15.17 -8.88
C VAL A 197 -5.75 15.86 -8.67
N ASP A 198 -5.85 17.18 -8.91
CA ASP A 198 -7.10 17.94 -8.81
C ASP A 198 -8.18 17.35 -9.74
N GLN A 199 -7.82 17.07 -10.99
CA GLN A 199 -8.74 16.46 -11.96
C GLN A 199 -9.23 15.08 -11.50
N VAL A 200 -8.34 14.26 -10.96
CA VAL A 200 -8.70 12.93 -10.46
C VAL A 200 -9.63 13.03 -9.26
N VAL A 201 -9.33 13.93 -8.32
CA VAL A 201 -10.18 14.14 -7.14
C VAL A 201 -11.56 14.61 -7.55
N GLN A 202 -11.66 15.61 -8.41
CA GLN A 202 -12.93 16.15 -8.87
C GLN A 202 -13.78 15.09 -9.63
N LYS A 203 -13.13 14.32 -10.51
CA LYS A 203 -13.83 13.36 -11.36
C LYS A 203 -14.26 12.08 -10.62
N TYR A 204 -13.43 11.58 -9.71
CA TYR A 204 -13.61 10.24 -9.14
C TYR A 204 -13.93 10.24 -7.64
N PHE A 205 -13.48 11.25 -6.89
CA PHE A 205 -13.58 11.25 -5.42
C PHE A 205 -14.72 12.14 -4.94
N VAL A 206 -15.03 13.25 -5.66
CA VAL A 206 -16.17 14.10 -5.34
C VAL A 206 -17.44 13.42 -5.82
N ARG A 207 -18.16 12.85 -4.88
CA ARG A 207 -19.50 12.28 -5.13
C ARG A 207 -20.57 13.18 -4.55
N SER A 208 -21.79 13.05 -5.08
CA SER A 208 -22.92 13.80 -4.52
C SER A 208 -23.06 13.55 -3.02
N ARG A 209 -23.47 14.56 -2.26
CA ARG A 209 -23.71 14.45 -0.81
C ARG A 209 -24.62 13.27 -0.44
N LEU A 210 -25.65 13.01 -1.28
CA LEU A 210 -26.59 11.92 -1.11
C LEU A 210 -25.89 10.54 -1.16
N TRP A 211 -25.02 10.32 -2.15
CA TRP A 211 -24.24 9.07 -2.30
C TRP A 211 -23.32 8.84 -1.10
N THR A 212 -22.66 9.89 -0.65
CA THR A 212 -21.77 9.81 0.53
C THR A 212 -22.56 9.48 1.79
N TRP A 213 -23.75 10.06 1.95
CA TRP A 213 -24.64 9.79 3.08
C TRP A 213 -25.16 8.34 3.03
N MET A 214 -25.62 7.87 1.89
CA MET A 214 -26.08 6.47 1.73
C MET A 214 -24.99 5.46 2.05
N LEU A 215 -23.74 5.69 1.62
CA LEU A 215 -22.61 4.79 1.90
C LEU A 215 -22.15 4.81 3.36
N ARG A 216 -22.57 5.80 4.15
CA ARG A 216 -22.35 5.82 5.62
C ARG A 216 -23.24 4.84 6.36
N MET A 217 -24.41 4.49 5.82
CA MET A 217 -25.29 3.50 6.41
C MET A 217 -24.64 2.11 6.33
N PRO A 218 -24.36 1.43 7.48
CA PRO A 218 -23.62 0.18 7.49
C PRO A 218 -24.13 -0.89 6.53
N PRO A 219 -25.44 -1.19 6.45
CA PRO A 219 -25.95 -2.21 5.55
C PRO A 219 -25.71 -1.87 4.07
N VAL A 220 -25.90 -0.61 3.67
CA VAL A 220 -25.69 -0.16 2.28
C VAL A 220 -24.21 -0.17 1.91
N GLY A 221 -23.36 0.31 2.83
CA GLY A 221 -21.92 0.32 2.61
C GLY A 221 -21.33 -1.09 2.50
N LEU A 222 -21.79 -2.04 3.30
CA LEU A 222 -21.37 -3.45 3.24
C LEU A 222 -21.82 -4.12 1.94
N LEU A 223 -23.06 -3.93 1.51
CA LEU A 223 -23.56 -4.46 0.24
C LEU A 223 -22.79 -3.88 -0.95
N PHE A 224 -22.46 -2.60 -0.91
CA PHE A 224 -21.66 -1.96 -1.95
C PHE A 224 -20.21 -2.49 -1.97
N ALA A 225 -19.59 -2.69 -0.81
CA ALA A 225 -18.26 -3.29 -0.71
C ALA A 225 -18.25 -4.73 -1.25
N LEU A 226 -19.25 -5.54 -0.91
CA LEU A 226 -19.42 -6.90 -1.43
C LEU A 226 -19.61 -6.91 -2.95
N PHE A 227 -20.43 -6.01 -3.48
CA PHE A 227 -20.64 -5.86 -4.93
C PHE A 227 -19.33 -5.52 -5.66
N ILE A 228 -18.55 -4.56 -5.14
CA ILE A 228 -17.24 -4.20 -5.68
C ILE A 228 -16.31 -5.41 -5.68
N PHE A 229 -16.23 -6.12 -4.56
CA PHE A 229 -15.37 -7.29 -4.40
C PHE A 229 -15.71 -8.39 -5.42
N ILE A 230 -17.00 -8.73 -5.56
CA ILE A 230 -17.45 -9.73 -6.53
C ILE A 230 -17.12 -9.29 -7.96
N ARG A 231 -17.46 -8.04 -8.33
CA ARG A 231 -17.16 -7.49 -9.64
C ARG A 231 -15.67 -7.57 -9.98
N ARG A 232 -14.81 -7.13 -9.06
CA ARG A 232 -13.35 -7.15 -9.28
C ARG A 232 -12.77 -8.56 -9.35
N ARG A 233 -13.28 -9.47 -8.54
CA ARG A 233 -12.86 -10.87 -8.59
C ARG A 233 -13.22 -11.54 -9.93
N LEU A 234 -14.39 -11.21 -10.48
CA LEU A 234 -14.83 -11.72 -11.78
C LEU A 234 -13.99 -11.14 -12.93
N THR A 235 -13.70 -9.84 -12.89
CA THR A 235 -12.86 -9.19 -13.91
C THR A 235 -11.42 -9.69 -13.87
N ARG A 236 -10.86 -9.93 -12.69
CA ARG A 236 -9.52 -10.51 -12.52
C ARG A 236 -9.44 -11.91 -13.10
N LYS A 237 -10.38 -12.80 -12.77
CA LYS A 237 -10.45 -14.17 -13.34
C LYS A 237 -10.56 -14.19 -14.87
N ARG A 238 -11.19 -13.16 -15.47
CA ARG A 238 -11.22 -13.04 -16.95
C ARG A 238 -9.87 -12.61 -17.51
N ARG A 239 -9.12 -11.76 -16.82
CA ARG A 239 -7.79 -11.31 -17.25
C ARG A 239 -6.76 -12.45 -17.16
N ASP A 240 -6.77 -13.22 -16.06
CA ASP A 240 -5.87 -14.38 -15.86
C ASP A 240 -6.13 -15.53 -16.86
N LYS A 241 -7.27 -15.53 -17.58
CA LYS A 241 -7.59 -16.52 -18.62
C LYS A 241 -7.19 -16.06 -20.04
N VAL A 242 -6.83 -14.79 -20.22
CA VAL A 242 -6.50 -14.19 -21.53
C VAL A 242 -5.00 -13.91 -21.63
N SER A 243 -4.24 -13.99 -20.53
CA SER A 243 -2.77 -13.98 -20.47
C SER A 243 -2.22 -15.41 -20.43
#